data_d09606ebbea13bec1cbd09dd20492c58
#
_entry.id   d09606ebbea13bec1cbd09dd20492c58
#
_cell.length_a   1.000
_cell.length_b   1.000
_cell.length_c   1.000
_cell.angle_alpha   90.00
_cell.angle_beta   90.00
_cell.angle_gamma   90.00
#
_symmetry.space_group_name_H-M   'P 1'
#
loop_
_entity.id
_entity.type
_entity.pdbx_description
1 polymer ?
#
loop_
_entity_poly.entity_id
_entity_poly.type
_entity_poly.pdbx_seq_one_letter_code
_entity_poly.pdbx_strand_id
1 'polypeptide(L)'
;MRECVRAAVAFILLGSAAAQSPQSANDVIDQVLRDGARTDSRPAQQAREPIVMGVRVGQHDDRTRFVVEMSEPVAMRTFTLSNPNRVVIDMPLVKWHLEGPPRTGGYGAVRSYRYGTFRTGNSRFVIDLAQPVNVGEPMVLEPANGSGYRVVFDLFPAAQAKFDRTAGWPSDLRARDNAAQVASLPQNPPPLRSRIKRVIVIDPGHGGTDPGTHSAGGQAEKELVLGVSLQLERVLLARGYTVHMTRDSDVAVELSERRAIAQSWHADLLISVHANSHPDPGITGLSIYTLSEKGSDAEARAVAKKENEADKRSGAERAGDNDVASILLALSQRDTMNKSSRFAEAVISTLRNETDILPHKPHRDAAFVVLKSPEVPSVLIELGYMTNPDEARKMQSDGWRARVARAIAAAVDRQFMTAAEAGPATGRASD
;
A
#
# COMPACT_ATOMS: atom_id res chain seq x y z
N MET A 1 -23.73 88.09 20.61
CA MET A 1 -24.73 87.15 20.06
C MET A 1 -24.05 85.80 19.97
N ARG A 2 -24.19 84.93 20.96
CA ARG A 2 -24.94 83.70 21.01
C ARG A 2 -24.75 82.91 19.71
N GLU A 3 -24.12 81.74 19.71
CA GLU A 3 -24.67 80.50 20.23
C GLU A 3 -23.63 79.37 20.29
N CYS A 4 -23.83 78.50 21.25
CA CYS A 4 -23.42 77.17 21.57
C CYS A 4 -22.86 76.27 20.47
N VAL A 5 -21.72 75.66 20.74
CA VAL A 5 -21.25 74.46 20.08
C VAL A 5 -21.14 73.31 21.13
N ARG A 6 -21.93 72.24 20.94
CA ARG A 6 -21.87 71.01 21.71
C ARG A 6 -20.67 70.16 21.30
N ALA A 7 -19.85 69.81 22.28
CA ALA A 7 -18.77 68.87 22.15
C ALA A 7 -19.35 67.45 22.17
N ALA A 8 -19.10 66.63 21.12
CA ALA A 8 -19.32 65.19 21.11
C ALA A 8 -18.02 64.50 21.51
N VAL A 9 -18.04 63.85 22.67
CA VAL A 9 -16.95 62.97 23.14
C VAL A 9 -17.10 61.61 22.46
N ALA A 10 -16.16 61.25 21.56
CA ALA A 10 -16.05 59.91 20.98
C ALA A 10 -15.29 59.04 21.98
N PHE A 11 -15.99 58.03 22.54
CA PHE A 11 -15.37 56.92 23.28
C PHE A 11 -14.72 55.97 22.30
N ILE A 12 -13.39 55.92 22.27
CA ILE A 12 -12.63 54.86 21.59
C ILE A 12 -12.60 53.67 22.55
N LEU A 13 -13.42 52.62 22.24
CA LEU A 13 -13.30 51.31 22.83
C LEU A 13 -12.07 50.62 22.25
N LEU A 14 -10.98 50.55 23.00
CA LEU A 14 -9.88 49.63 22.80
C LEU A 14 -10.40 48.21 23.05
N GLY A 15 -10.75 47.48 21.96
CA GLY A 15 -11.00 46.07 22.01
C GLY A 15 -9.71 45.33 22.28
N SER A 16 -9.59 44.73 23.45
CA SER A 16 -8.54 43.75 23.78
C SER A 16 -8.64 42.58 22.83
N ALA A 17 -7.69 42.42 21.94
CA ALA A 17 -7.49 41.17 21.22
C ALA A 17 -7.01 40.13 22.24
N ALA A 18 -7.96 39.36 22.79
CA ALA A 18 -7.64 38.17 23.55
C ALA A 18 -6.96 37.18 22.60
N ALA A 19 -5.71 36.85 22.87
CA ALA A 19 -5.00 35.78 22.23
C ALA A 19 -5.78 34.47 22.53
N GLN A 20 -6.45 33.94 21.51
CA GLN A 20 -7.14 32.64 21.63
C GLN A 20 -6.08 31.57 21.84
N SER A 21 -6.22 30.85 22.95
CA SER A 21 -5.44 29.63 23.23
C SER A 21 -5.66 28.62 22.10
N PRO A 22 -4.62 27.86 21.67
CA PRO A 22 -4.80 26.84 20.65
C PRO A 22 -5.80 25.81 21.16
N GLN A 23 -6.92 25.65 20.43
CA GLN A 23 -7.96 24.66 20.76
C GLN A 23 -7.43 23.27 20.45
N SER A 24 -7.81 22.27 21.27
CA SER A 24 -7.47 20.90 21.01
C SER A 24 -8.16 20.43 19.71
N ALA A 25 -7.53 19.53 18.96
CA ALA A 25 -8.10 18.99 17.71
C ALA A 25 -9.49 18.35 17.96
N ASN A 26 -9.71 17.80 19.14
CA ASN A 26 -10.98 17.20 19.55
C ASN A 26 -12.08 18.24 19.76
N ASP A 27 -11.76 19.42 20.33
CA ASP A 27 -12.75 20.48 20.57
C ASP A 27 -13.26 21.09 19.26
N VAL A 28 -12.35 21.30 18.27
CA VAL A 28 -12.71 21.78 16.94
C VAL A 28 -13.54 20.77 16.18
N ILE A 29 -13.17 19.48 16.27
CA ILE A 29 -13.92 18.36 15.67
C ILE A 29 -15.31 18.24 16.27
N ASP A 30 -15.44 18.30 17.59
CA ASP A 30 -16.72 18.25 18.30
C ASP A 30 -17.61 19.46 17.98
N GLN A 31 -17.03 20.59 17.70
CA GLN A 31 -17.76 21.78 17.27
C GLN A 31 -18.26 21.65 15.82
N VAL A 32 -17.42 21.18 14.92
CA VAL A 32 -17.80 20.89 13.52
C VAL A 32 -18.88 19.82 13.44
N LEU A 33 -18.80 18.76 14.28
CA LEU A 33 -19.81 17.70 14.34
C LEU A 33 -21.13 18.19 14.98
N ARG A 34 -21.10 19.13 15.94
CA ARG A 34 -22.30 19.73 16.54
C ARG A 34 -23.00 20.70 15.58
N ASP A 35 -22.23 21.48 14.82
CA ASP A 35 -22.76 22.42 13.84
C ASP A 35 -23.30 21.70 12.59
N GLY A 36 -22.72 20.55 12.22
CA GLY A 36 -23.24 19.66 11.16
C GLY A 36 -24.52 18.90 11.54
N ALA A 37 -24.86 18.82 12.84
CA ALA A 37 -26.10 18.16 13.31
C ALA A 37 -27.34 19.08 13.32
N ARG A 38 -27.18 20.37 13.04
CA ARG A 38 -28.31 21.30 12.81
C ARG A 38 -28.67 21.31 11.33
N THR A 39 -29.38 20.29 10.90
CA THR A 39 -29.84 20.14 9.53
C THR A 39 -31.04 21.02 9.23
N ASP A 40 -30.84 22.01 8.40
CA ASP A 40 -31.82 22.46 7.44
C ASP A 40 -31.78 21.52 6.22
N SER A 41 -32.95 21.04 5.80
CA SER A 41 -33.14 20.08 4.72
C SER A 41 -32.80 20.70 3.36
N ARG A 42 -31.52 20.67 2.97
CA ARG A 42 -31.06 20.84 1.58
C ARG A 42 -30.66 19.50 0.98
N PRO A 43 -30.87 19.25 -0.32
CA PRO A 43 -30.53 17.98 -0.94
C PRO A 43 -29.02 17.71 -0.76
N ALA A 44 -28.67 16.48 -0.40
CA ALA A 44 -27.30 16.04 -0.12
C ALA A 44 -26.37 16.40 -1.29
N GLN A 45 -25.64 17.50 -1.14
CA GLN A 45 -24.45 17.76 -1.91
C GLN A 45 -23.47 16.64 -1.57
N GLN A 46 -23.02 15.89 -2.58
CA GLN A 46 -22.00 14.86 -2.44
C GLN A 46 -20.85 15.44 -1.60
N ALA A 47 -20.68 14.92 -0.39
CA ALA A 47 -19.60 15.33 0.50
C ALA A 47 -18.28 15.15 -0.26
N ARG A 48 -17.57 16.24 -0.54
CA ARG A 48 -16.26 16.17 -1.18
C ARG A 48 -15.32 15.48 -0.21
N GLU A 49 -14.64 14.44 -0.68
CA GLU A 49 -13.61 13.78 0.13
C GLU A 49 -12.50 14.79 0.47
N PRO A 50 -12.11 14.92 1.75
CA PRO A 50 -11.00 15.79 2.16
C PRO A 50 -9.71 15.45 1.41
N ILE A 51 -8.88 16.44 1.13
CA ILE A 51 -7.65 16.27 0.36
C ILE A 51 -6.47 16.59 1.25
N VAL A 52 -5.49 15.66 1.33
CA VAL A 52 -4.17 15.93 1.91
C VAL A 52 -3.30 16.54 0.82
N MET A 53 -2.84 17.79 1.04
CA MET A 53 -2.14 18.60 0.04
C MET A 53 -0.65 18.71 0.31
N GLY A 54 -0.19 18.49 1.54
CA GLY A 54 1.21 18.66 1.89
C GLY A 54 1.58 17.94 3.19
N VAL A 55 2.86 17.56 3.29
CA VAL A 55 3.47 17.07 4.52
C VAL A 55 4.79 17.81 4.72
N ARG A 56 5.00 18.34 5.93
CA ARG A 56 6.23 19.00 6.32
C ARG A 56 6.77 18.38 7.60
N VAL A 57 8.08 18.17 7.65
CA VAL A 57 8.77 17.71 8.86
C VAL A 57 9.82 18.75 9.22
N GLY A 58 9.78 19.24 10.45
CA GLY A 58 10.72 20.24 10.98
C GLY A 58 11.37 19.70 12.26
N GLN A 59 12.69 19.89 12.36
CA GLN A 59 13.42 19.59 13.58
C GLN A 59 13.52 20.87 14.42
N HIS A 60 13.25 20.76 15.72
CA HIS A 60 13.44 21.77 16.75
C HIS A 60 14.35 21.20 17.84
N ASP A 61 14.86 22.04 18.73
CA ASP A 61 15.81 21.62 19.76
C ASP A 61 15.22 20.58 20.73
N ASP A 62 13.92 20.68 21.04
CA ASP A 62 13.21 19.85 22.01
C ASP A 62 12.25 18.82 21.39
N ARG A 63 11.98 18.90 20.07
CA ARG A 63 10.99 18.05 19.39
C ARG A 63 11.20 17.98 17.88
N THR A 64 10.55 17.02 17.27
CA THR A 64 10.34 16.97 15.81
C THR A 64 8.88 17.27 15.53
N ARG A 65 8.61 18.22 14.65
CA ARG A 65 7.25 18.61 14.27
C ARG A 65 6.88 17.98 12.93
N PHE A 66 5.78 17.23 12.92
CA PHE A 66 5.18 16.65 11.73
C PHE A 66 3.87 17.39 11.42
N VAL A 67 3.74 17.97 10.23
CA VAL A 67 2.60 18.79 9.82
C VAL A 67 1.95 18.19 8.59
N VAL A 68 0.64 17.96 8.66
CA VAL A 68 -0.20 17.53 7.54
C VAL A 68 -1.06 18.72 7.10
N GLU A 69 -0.95 19.12 5.84
CA GLU A 69 -1.74 20.18 5.23
C GLU A 69 -2.94 19.58 4.48
N MET A 70 -4.15 20.10 4.71
CA MET A 70 -5.40 19.50 4.24
C MET A 70 -6.38 20.57 3.74
N SER A 71 -7.29 20.16 2.83
CA SER A 71 -8.38 21.04 2.37
C SER A 71 -9.39 21.36 3.48
N GLU A 72 -9.60 20.43 4.40
CA GLU A 72 -10.49 20.54 5.55
C GLU A 72 -10.02 19.58 6.66
N PRO A 73 -10.26 19.91 7.95
CA PRO A 73 -9.83 19.06 9.06
C PRO A 73 -10.69 17.81 9.14
N VAL A 74 -10.07 16.69 9.48
CA VAL A 74 -10.74 15.41 9.73
C VAL A 74 -10.38 14.88 11.11
N ALA A 75 -11.25 14.04 11.66
CA ALA A 75 -10.95 13.33 12.89
C ALA A 75 -9.71 12.44 12.70
N MET A 76 -8.67 12.67 13.50
CA MET A 76 -7.44 11.88 13.46
C MET A 76 -7.22 11.17 14.79
N ARG A 77 -6.74 9.96 14.70
CA ARG A 77 -6.38 9.16 15.86
C ARG A 77 -4.93 8.75 15.78
N THR A 78 -4.17 9.04 16.83
CA THR A 78 -2.75 8.77 16.91
C THR A 78 -2.47 7.68 17.92
N PHE A 79 -1.59 6.74 17.58
CA PHE A 79 -1.06 5.74 18.50
C PHE A 79 0.37 5.34 18.08
N THR A 80 1.08 4.67 18.99
CA THR A 80 2.47 4.23 18.74
C THR A 80 2.58 2.71 18.70
N LEU A 81 3.54 2.21 17.93
CA LEU A 81 3.88 0.80 17.85
C LEU A 81 5.39 0.63 18.05
N SER A 82 5.81 -0.38 18.80
CA SER A 82 7.22 -0.78 18.94
C SER A 82 7.58 -1.93 17.99
N ASN A 83 8.89 -2.14 17.80
CA ASN A 83 9.47 -3.22 17.01
C ASN A 83 9.01 -3.29 15.54
N PRO A 84 9.41 -2.32 14.68
CA PRO A 84 10.16 -1.09 14.94
C PRO A 84 9.29 0.04 15.51
N ASN A 85 9.95 1.07 16.10
CA ASN A 85 9.25 2.21 16.67
C ASN A 85 8.55 3.04 15.57
N ARG A 86 7.23 3.25 15.72
CA ARG A 86 6.38 3.95 14.76
C ARG A 86 5.33 4.81 15.44
N VAL A 87 4.95 5.90 14.79
CA VAL A 87 3.70 6.62 15.07
C VAL A 87 2.72 6.31 13.94
N VAL A 88 1.50 5.97 14.27
CA VAL A 88 0.40 5.73 13.34
C VAL A 88 -0.65 6.81 13.53
N ILE A 89 -1.11 7.41 12.44
CA ILE A 89 -2.19 8.39 12.41
C ILE A 89 -3.29 7.84 11.51
N ASP A 90 -4.41 7.46 12.11
CA ASP A 90 -5.61 7.01 11.42
C ASP A 90 -6.57 8.19 11.20
N MET A 91 -7.23 8.20 10.04
CA MET A 91 -8.21 9.21 9.67
C MET A 91 -9.28 8.62 8.73
N PRO A 92 -10.44 9.27 8.55
CA PRO A 92 -11.39 8.91 7.50
C PRO A 92 -10.75 8.89 6.12
N LEU A 93 -11.46 8.36 5.13
CA LEU A 93 -10.97 8.35 3.75
C LEU A 93 -10.67 9.78 3.27
N VAL A 94 -9.47 9.97 2.72
CA VAL A 94 -9.01 11.24 2.13
C VAL A 94 -8.40 11.00 0.77
N LYS A 95 -8.40 12.02 -0.08
CA LYS A 95 -7.61 12.05 -1.31
C LYS A 95 -6.19 12.53 -1.03
N TRP A 96 -5.23 11.96 -1.73
CA TRP A 96 -3.83 12.29 -1.59
C TRP A 96 -3.38 13.13 -2.79
N HIS A 97 -3.01 14.38 -2.56
CA HIS A 97 -2.40 15.30 -3.53
C HIS A 97 -1.03 15.74 -3.02
N LEU A 98 -0.14 14.78 -2.80
CA LEU A 98 1.21 15.04 -2.32
C LEU A 98 2.17 15.01 -3.51
N GLU A 99 2.93 16.08 -3.70
CA GLU A 99 3.94 16.17 -4.75
C GLU A 99 5.21 15.41 -4.34
N GLY A 100 5.59 14.44 -5.14
CA GLY A 100 6.80 13.63 -4.97
C GLY A 100 6.66 12.47 -3.99
N PRO A 101 7.66 11.55 -3.98
CA PRO A 101 7.69 10.44 -3.04
C PRO A 101 7.81 10.94 -1.61
N PRO A 102 7.35 10.16 -0.61
CA PRO A 102 7.61 10.45 0.80
C PRO A 102 9.11 10.68 1.00
N ARG A 103 9.48 11.85 1.54
CA ARG A 103 10.90 12.18 1.72
C ARG A 103 11.56 11.18 2.65
N THR A 104 12.47 10.39 2.11
CA THR A 104 13.39 9.54 2.84
C THR A 104 14.63 10.36 3.20
N GLY A 105 14.78 10.70 4.48
CA GLY A 105 15.92 11.47 4.95
C GLY A 105 15.62 11.94 6.36
N GLY A 106 16.39 11.48 7.36
CA GLY A 106 16.09 11.69 8.78
C GLY A 106 15.99 13.15 9.16
N TYR A 107 14.81 13.55 9.61
CA TYR A 107 14.57 14.85 10.25
C TYR A 107 14.27 14.58 11.73
N GLY A 108 15.24 14.78 12.60
CA GLY A 108 15.10 14.58 14.04
C GLY A 108 14.66 13.16 14.38
N ALA A 109 13.49 13.01 14.99
CA ALA A 109 12.93 11.72 15.38
C ALA A 109 12.28 10.93 14.22
N VAL A 110 12.01 11.55 13.07
CA VAL A 110 11.38 10.92 11.90
C VAL A 110 12.45 10.35 10.97
N ARG A 111 12.44 9.04 10.73
CA ARG A 111 13.29 8.38 9.76
C ARG A 111 12.68 8.43 8.36
N SER A 112 11.42 8.08 8.26
CA SER A 112 10.61 8.10 7.04
C SER A 112 9.14 8.16 7.41
N TYR A 113 8.28 8.40 6.43
CA TYR A 113 6.84 8.23 6.59
C TYR A 113 6.23 7.69 5.30
N ARG A 114 5.10 7.02 5.43
CA ARG A 114 4.27 6.54 4.33
C ARG A 114 2.81 6.77 4.64
N TYR A 115 1.98 6.82 3.61
CA TYR A 115 0.57 7.11 3.72
C TYR A 115 -0.22 6.38 2.63
N GLY A 116 -1.51 6.22 2.85
CA GLY A 116 -2.42 5.61 1.88
C GLY A 116 -3.75 5.22 2.50
N THR A 117 -4.62 4.66 1.67
CA THR A 117 -5.85 4.02 2.14
C THR A 117 -5.49 2.71 2.83
N PHE A 118 -5.81 2.61 4.12
CA PHE A 118 -5.51 1.43 4.92
C PHE A 118 -6.60 0.35 4.82
N ARG A 119 -7.86 0.78 4.79
CA ARG A 119 -9.06 -0.05 4.61
C ARG A 119 -10.22 0.81 4.13
N THR A 120 -11.31 0.18 3.69
CA THR A 120 -12.50 0.92 3.24
C THR A 120 -12.92 1.97 4.27
N GLY A 121 -12.99 3.23 3.85
CA GLY A 121 -13.37 4.36 4.69
C GLY A 121 -12.29 4.88 5.63
N ASN A 122 -11.04 4.36 5.56
CA ASN A 122 -9.95 4.76 6.45
C ASN A 122 -8.64 4.99 5.68
N SER A 123 -8.03 6.13 5.90
CA SER A 123 -6.69 6.50 5.45
C SER A 123 -5.72 6.52 6.63
N ARG A 124 -4.43 6.30 6.37
CA ARG A 124 -3.41 6.15 7.41
C ARG A 124 -2.09 6.78 7.00
N PHE A 125 -1.45 7.50 7.93
CA PHE A 125 -0.02 7.73 7.94
C PHE A 125 0.66 6.73 8.88
N VAL A 126 1.83 6.26 8.47
CA VAL A 126 2.77 5.54 9.33
C VAL A 126 4.10 6.27 9.28
N ILE A 127 4.56 6.75 10.42
CA ILE A 127 5.82 7.47 10.60
C ILE A 127 6.80 6.51 11.26
N ASP A 128 7.84 6.13 10.55
CA ASP A 128 8.92 5.30 11.08
C ASP A 128 9.89 6.20 11.86
N LEU A 129 10.23 5.80 13.06
CA LEU A 129 11.00 6.62 13.98
C LEU A 129 12.49 6.22 13.99
N ALA A 130 13.37 7.22 14.08
CA ALA A 130 14.80 7.03 14.34
C ALA A 130 15.09 6.81 15.83
N GLN A 131 14.21 7.29 16.72
CA GLN A 131 14.28 7.18 18.17
C GLN A 131 12.88 7.16 18.76
N PRO A 132 12.66 6.62 19.98
CA PRO A 132 11.37 6.61 20.63
C PRO A 132 10.89 8.04 20.96
N VAL A 133 9.58 8.27 20.88
CA VAL A 133 8.96 9.57 21.11
C VAL A 133 7.70 9.48 21.99
N ASN A 134 7.36 10.59 22.66
CA ASN A 134 5.99 10.86 23.09
C ASN A 134 5.34 11.75 22.04
N VAL A 135 4.14 11.39 21.59
CA VAL A 135 3.35 12.21 20.69
C VAL A 135 2.54 13.20 21.52
N GLY A 136 2.70 14.50 21.23
CA GLY A 136 1.88 15.54 21.83
C GLY A 136 0.44 15.50 21.29
N GLU A 137 -0.46 16.21 21.98
CA GLU A 137 -1.82 16.40 21.49
C GLU A 137 -1.79 17.07 20.11
N PRO A 138 -2.50 16.53 19.11
CA PRO A 138 -2.56 17.14 17.79
C PRO A 138 -3.22 18.55 17.85
N MET A 139 -2.64 19.50 17.14
CA MET A 139 -3.17 20.86 17.04
C MET A 139 -3.66 21.10 15.61
N VAL A 140 -4.87 21.66 15.48
CA VAL A 140 -5.40 22.13 14.18
C VAL A 140 -5.18 23.63 14.07
N LEU A 141 -4.51 24.03 12.99
CA LEU A 141 -4.33 25.44 12.63
C LEU A 141 -5.21 25.75 11.41
N GLU A 142 -5.99 26.80 11.52
CA GLU A 142 -6.86 27.27 10.44
C GLU A 142 -6.08 27.78 9.22
N PRO A 143 -6.73 27.86 8.05
CA PRO A 143 -6.13 28.40 6.85
C PRO A 143 -5.62 29.84 7.07
N ALA A 144 -4.38 30.08 6.66
CA ALA A 144 -3.78 31.41 6.68
C ALA A 144 -2.83 31.57 5.48
N ASN A 145 -2.76 32.76 4.92
CA ASN A 145 -1.83 33.13 3.84
C ASN A 145 -1.85 32.17 2.64
N GLY A 146 -3.03 31.70 2.24
CA GLY A 146 -3.20 30.81 1.08
C GLY A 146 -2.88 29.33 1.34
N SER A 147 -2.55 28.94 2.59
CA SER A 147 -2.43 27.53 2.98
C SER A 147 -3.78 26.95 3.40
N GLY A 148 -3.94 25.60 3.29
CA GLY A 148 -5.07 24.89 3.86
C GLY A 148 -5.01 24.76 5.39
N TYR A 149 -5.89 23.92 5.95
CA TYR A 149 -5.79 23.52 7.35
C TYR A 149 -4.49 22.76 7.58
N ARG A 150 -3.87 22.97 8.74
CA ARG A 150 -2.63 22.29 9.13
C ARG A 150 -2.83 21.55 10.42
N VAL A 151 -2.69 20.23 10.38
CA VAL A 151 -2.69 19.39 11.58
C VAL A 151 -1.25 19.14 11.98
N VAL A 152 -0.90 19.56 13.20
CA VAL A 152 0.46 19.57 13.73
C VAL A 152 0.60 18.48 14.79
N PHE A 153 1.60 17.63 14.63
CA PHE A 153 1.97 16.58 15.59
C PHE A 153 3.39 16.87 16.09
N ASP A 154 3.52 17.17 17.38
CA ASP A 154 4.82 17.34 18.04
C ASP A 154 5.30 16.01 18.62
N LEU A 155 6.49 15.58 18.21
CA LEU A 155 7.12 14.32 18.58
C LEU A 155 8.29 14.64 19.52
N PHE A 156 8.09 14.43 20.82
CA PHE A 156 9.11 14.70 21.86
C PHE A 156 9.96 13.46 22.11
N PRO A 157 11.30 13.56 22.16
CA PRO A 157 12.16 12.42 22.50
C PRO A 157 11.72 11.74 23.81
N ALA A 158 11.75 10.44 23.85
CA ALA A 158 11.35 9.64 25.01
C ALA A 158 12.34 8.50 25.28
N ALA A 159 12.35 7.98 26.53
CA ALA A 159 13.07 6.77 26.80
C ALA A 159 12.37 5.54 26.20
N GLN A 160 13.13 4.59 25.63
CA GLN A 160 12.61 3.38 24.99
C GLN A 160 11.64 2.62 25.91
N ALA A 161 12.01 2.42 27.18
CA ALA A 161 11.17 1.72 28.15
C ALA A 161 9.82 2.40 28.42
N LYS A 162 9.73 3.74 28.29
CA LYS A 162 8.47 4.47 28.39
C LYS A 162 7.64 4.29 27.12
N PHE A 163 8.28 4.37 25.97
CA PHE A 163 7.64 4.16 24.66
C PHE A 163 7.03 2.76 24.58
N ASP A 164 7.77 1.70 24.94
CA ASP A 164 7.31 0.31 24.87
C ASP A 164 6.09 0.04 25.79
N ARG A 165 5.99 0.72 26.93
CA ARG A 165 4.83 0.59 27.83
C ARG A 165 3.56 1.20 27.27
N THR A 166 3.68 2.24 26.45
CA THR A 166 2.53 2.96 25.85
C THR A 166 2.23 2.52 24.43
N ALA A 167 3.19 1.86 23.77
CA ALA A 167 3.05 1.36 22.41
C ALA A 167 2.08 0.17 22.36
N GLY A 168 1.18 0.21 21.40
CA GLY A 168 0.24 -0.89 21.16
C GLY A 168 -0.98 -0.44 20.35
N TRP A 169 -1.71 -1.42 19.86
CA TRP A 169 -2.99 -1.16 19.21
C TRP A 169 -4.02 -0.69 20.25
N PRO A 170 -4.75 0.39 19.98
CA PRO A 170 -5.86 0.83 20.83
C PRO A 170 -6.88 -0.28 21.04
N SER A 171 -7.38 -0.42 22.27
CA SER A 171 -8.26 -1.53 22.66
C SER A 171 -9.58 -1.58 21.88
N ASP A 172 -10.14 -0.42 21.52
CA ASP A 172 -11.37 -0.32 20.72
C ASP A 172 -11.16 -0.68 19.25
N LEU A 173 -9.96 -0.51 18.69
CA LEU A 173 -9.62 -1.02 17.37
C LEU A 173 -9.47 -2.55 17.40
N ARG A 174 -8.93 -3.11 18.50
CA ARG A 174 -8.94 -4.56 18.73
C ARG A 174 -10.37 -5.10 18.95
N ALA A 175 -11.20 -4.38 19.67
CA ALA A 175 -12.58 -4.77 19.97
C ALA A 175 -13.52 -4.62 18.75
N ARG A 176 -13.30 -3.63 17.88
CA ARG A 176 -14.09 -3.46 16.66
C ARG A 176 -13.81 -4.55 15.63
N ASP A 177 -12.57 -5.02 15.53
CA ASP A 177 -12.25 -6.19 14.69
C ASP A 177 -12.95 -7.44 15.24
N ASN A 178 -13.09 -7.59 16.59
CA ASN A 178 -13.83 -8.66 17.23
C ASN A 178 -15.36 -8.43 17.21
N ALA A 179 -15.85 -7.21 17.42
CA ALA A 179 -17.28 -6.90 17.49
C ALA A 179 -17.96 -6.89 16.11
N ALA A 180 -17.27 -6.47 15.06
CA ALA A 180 -17.75 -6.61 13.68
C ALA A 180 -17.87 -8.08 13.25
N GLN A 181 -17.08 -8.97 13.85
CA GLN A 181 -17.21 -10.42 13.68
C GLN A 181 -18.37 -11.02 14.48
N VAL A 182 -18.74 -10.45 15.63
CA VAL A 182 -19.78 -11.00 16.53
C VAL A 182 -21.18 -10.46 16.20
N ALA A 183 -21.33 -9.21 15.75
CA ALA A 183 -22.62 -8.58 15.49
C ALA A 183 -23.32 -9.02 14.18
N SER A 184 -22.65 -9.81 13.33
CA SER A 184 -23.17 -10.28 12.04
C SER A 184 -23.59 -11.75 12.04
N LEU A 185 -23.70 -12.42 13.21
CA LEU A 185 -24.08 -13.82 13.28
C LEU A 185 -25.61 -13.98 13.34
N PRO A 186 -26.27 -14.62 12.33
CA PRO A 186 -27.62 -15.17 12.51
C PRO A 186 -27.57 -16.30 13.54
N GLN A 187 -28.55 -16.34 14.45
CA GLN A 187 -28.69 -17.47 15.37
C GLN A 187 -28.99 -18.74 14.57
N ASN A 188 -28.02 -19.65 14.50
CA ASN A 188 -27.98 -20.89 13.74
C ASN A 188 -27.67 -20.78 12.24
N PRO A 189 -26.42 -20.47 11.84
CA PRO A 189 -25.88 -20.87 10.56
C PRO A 189 -25.03 -22.15 10.70
N PRO A 190 -24.84 -22.91 9.59
CA PRO A 190 -23.78 -23.93 9.54
C PRO A 190 -22.41 -23.23 9.79
N PRO A 191 -21.38 -23.96 10.27
CA PRO A 191 -20.14 -23.34 10.73
C PRO A 191 -19.48 -22.53 9.61
N LEU A 192 -19.62 -21.21 9.67
CA LEU A 192 -18.93 -20.25 8.83
C LEU A 192 -17.46 -20.21 9.27
N ARG A 193 -16.61 -20.85 8.46
CA ARG A 193 -15.15 -20.75 8.59
C ARG A 193 -14.76 -19.28 8.52
N SER A 194 -14.14 -18.75 9.57
CA SER A 194 -13.55 -17.41 9.62
C SER A 194 -12.61 -17.22 8.41
N ARG A 195 -13.05 -16.48 7.40
CA ARG A 195 -12.20 -16.09 6.27
C ARG A 195 -11.29 -14.97 6.75
N ILE A 196 -10.07 -15.29 7.16
CA ILE A 196 -8.99 -14.32 7.27
C ILE A 196 -8.90 -13.63 5.91
N LYS A 197 -9.15 -12.32 5.85
CA LYS A 197 -9.00 -11.56 4.60
C LYS A 197 -7.54 -11.57 4.20
N ARG A 198 -7.20 -12.30 3.15
CA ARG A 198 -5.84 -12.35 2.60
C ARG A 198 -5.52 -11.08 1.85
N VAL A 199 -4.29 -10.61 2.01
CA VAL A 199 -3.76 -9.42 1.35
C VAL A 199 -2.94 -9.83 0.14
N ILE A 200 -3.35 -9.40 -1.03
CA ILE A 200 -2.66 -9.64 -2.30
C ILE A 200 -2.07 -8.33 -2.79
N VAL A 201 -0.80 -8.32 -3.12
CA VAL A 201 -0.18 -7.20 -3.82
C VAL A 201 0.02 -7.59 -5.28
N ILE A 202 -0.48 -6.77 -6.20
CA ILE A 202 -0.26 -6.91 -7.63
C ILE A 202 0.79 -5.87 -8.04
N ASP A 203 1.79 -6.32 -8.77
CA ASP A 203 2.89 -5.50 -9.24
C ASP A 203 2.90 -5.45 -10.77
N PRO A 204 2.28 -4.44 -11.41
CA PRO A 204 2.43 -4.24 -12.85
C PRO A 204 3.87 -3.84 -13.17
N GLY A 205 4.60 -4.65 -13.93
CA GLY A 205 5.98 -4.38 -14.32
C GLY A 205 6.16 -3.04 -15.05
N HIS A 206 7.39 -2.50 -15.05
CA HIS A 206 7.72 -1.25 -15.74
C HIS A 206 6.91 -0.03 -15.28
N GLY A 207 6.82 1.02 -16.10
CA GLY A 207 6.03 2.22 -15.83
C GLY A 207 6.85 3.52 -15.92
N GLY A 208 6.17 4.63 -16.15
CA GLY A 208 6.80 5.94 -16.34
C GLY A 208 7.79 5.94 -17.53
N THR A 209 9.05 6.24 -17.25
CA THR A 209 10.13 6.29 -18.24
C THR A 209 10.60 4.91 -18.72
N ASP A 210 10.29 3.83 -18.00
CA ASP A 210 10.58 2.45 -18.44
C ASP A 210 9.38 1.85 -19.20
N PRO A 211 9.41 1.74 -20.52
CA PRO A 211 8.30 1.18 -21.30
C PRO A 211 8.23 -0.35 -21.23
N GLY A 212 9.28 -1.04 -20.79
CA GLY A 212 9.48 -2.47 -21.00
C GLY A 212 9.74 -2.82 -22.45
N THR A 213 9.31 -3.99 -22.87
CA THR A 213 9.33 -4.45 -24.26
C THR A 213 8.26 -3.75 -25.10
N HIS A 214 8.47 -3.71 -26.42
CA HIS A 214 7.47 -3.25 -27.38
C HIS A 214 7.01 -4.40 -28.27
N SER A 215 5.71 -4.45 -28.55
CA SER A 215 5.18 -5.33 -29.59
C SER A 215 5.59 -4.85 -30.98
N ALA A 216 5.47 -5.73 -31.99
CA ALA A 216 5.66 -5.34 -33.40
C ALA A 216 4.73 -4.18 -33.85
N GLY A 217 3.58 -4.01 -33.15
CA GLY A 217 2.65 -2.90 -33.38
C GLY A 217 2.97 -1.63 -32.56
N GLY A 218 4.10 -1.59 -31.83
CA GLY A 218 4.56 -0.42 -31.09
C GLY A 218 3.94 -0.25 -29.69
N GLN A 219 3.08 -1.17 -29.23
CA GLN A 219 2.53 -1.10 -27.87
C GLN A 219 3.60 -1.42 -26.84
N ALA A 220 3.71 -0.59 -25.81
CA ALA A 220 4.64 -0.79 -24.70
C ALA A 220 4.11 -1.84 -23.71
N GLU A 221 5.00 -2.64 -23.11
CA GLU A 221 4.70 -3.64 -22.11
C GLU A 221 4.00 -3.02 -20.90
N LYS A 222 4.47 -1.87 -20.42
CA LYS A 222 3.92 -1.17 -19.25
C LYS A 222 2.41 -0.92 -19.30
N GLU A 223 1.87 -0.67 -20.49
CA GLU A 223 0.44 -0.43 -20.71
C GLU A 223 -0.36 -1.73 -20.68
N LEU A 224 0.19 -2.76 -21.31
CA LEU A 224 -0.42 -4.07 -21.39
C LEU A 224 -0.54 -4.69 -20.00
N VAL A 225 0.57 -4.72 -19.25
CA VAL A 225 0.60 -5.35 -17.92
C VAL A 225 -0.24 -4.56 -16.91
N LEU A 226 -0.31 -3.23 -17.01
CA LEU A 226 -1.21 -2.42 -16.20
C LEU A 226 -2.68 -2.79 -16.47
N GLY A 227 -3.06 -2.93 -17.73
CA GLY A 227 -4.43 -3.31 -18.11
C GLY A 227 -4.85 -4.68 -17.58
N VAL A 228 -3.96 -5.68 -17.63
CA VAL A 228 -4.21 -7.02 -17.05
C VAL A 228 -4.28 -6.94 -15.53
N SER A 229 -3.39 -6.19 -14.89
CA SER A 229 -3.32 -6.06 -13.44
C SER A 229 -4.55 -5.37 -12.86
N LEU A 230 -5.06 -4.31 -13.47
CA LEU A 230 -6.31 -3.65 -13.09
C LEU A 230 -7.52 -4.58 -13.24
N GLN A 231 -7.52 -5.47 -14.24
CA GLN A 231 -8.57 -6.47 -14.37
C GLN A 231 -8.46 -7.55 -13.28
N LEU A 232 -7.25 -7.98 -12.94
CA LEU A 232 -7.00 -8.94 -11.86
C LEU A 232 -7.40 -8.36 -10.50
N GLU A 233 -7.06 -7.10 -10.23
CA GLU A 233 -7.49 -6.39 -9.03
C GLU A 233 -9.01 -6.44 -8.85
N ARG A 234 -9.78 -6.05 -9.88
CA ARG A 234 -11.25 -6.08 -9.82
C ARG A 234 -11.80 -7.46 -9.50
N VAL A 235 -11.24 -8.50 -10.11
CA VAL A 235 -11.67 -9.89 -9.89
C VAL A 235 -11.36 -10.35 -8.46
N LEU A 236 -10.18 -10.01 -7.92
CA LEU A 236 -9.78 -10.39 -6.56
C LEU A 236 -10.58 -9.63 -5.51
N LEU A 237 -10.82 -8.33 -5.70
CA LEU A 237 -11.70 -7.53 -4.83
C LEU A 237 -13.11 -8.11 -4.78
N ALA A 238 -13.68 -8.49 -5.94
CA ALA A 238 -14.99 -9.14 -6.02
C ALA A 238 -15.05 -10.50 -5.31
N ARG A 239 -13.91 -11.17 -5.12
CA ARG A 239 -13.78 -12.44 -4.36
C ARG A 239 -13.55 -12.21 -2.86
N GLY A 240 -13.46 -10.95 -2.41
CA GLY A 240 -13.31 -10.59 -1.00
C GLY A 240 -11.88 -10.56 -0.50
N TYR A 241 -10.87 -10.56 -1.38
CA TYR A 241 -9.48 -10.29 -1.02
C TYR A 241 -9.28 -8.80 -0.74
N THR A 242 -8.28 -8.48 0.09
CA THR A 242 -7.72 -7.13 0.16
C THR A 242 -6.64 -7.03 -0.90
N VAL A 243 -6.75 -6.06 -1.80
CA VAL A 243 -5.80 -5.94 -2.92
C VAL A 243 -5.14 -4.57 -2.89
N HIS A 244 -3.83 -4.55 -3.08
CA HIS A 244 -3.03 -3.35 -3.30
C HIS A 244 -2.22 -3.50 -4.57
N MET A 245 -1.97 -2.38 -5.24
CA MET A 245 -1.14 -2.33 -6.42
C MET A 245 0.16 -1.59 -6.12
N THR A 246 1.28 -1.98 -6.73
CA THR A 246 2.52 -1.19 -6.65
C THR A 246 2.41 0.09 -7.46
N ARG A 247 1.66 0.06 -8.56
CA ARG A 247 1.18 1.20 -9.35
C ARG A 247 -0.17 0.91 -9.97
N ASP A 248 -1.02 1.91 -10.08
CA ASP A 248 -2.35 1.88 -10.73
C ASP A 248 -2.44 2.81 -11.96
N SER A 249 -1.34 3.45 -12.27
CA SER A 249 -1.17 4.44 -13.34
C SER A 249 0.21 4.30 -14.00
N ASP A 250 0.49 5.12 -15.02
CA ASP A 250 1.79 5.10 -15.72
C ASP A 250 2.84 5.91 -14.94
N VAL A 251 3.30 5.35 -13.83
CA VAL A 251 4.37 5.91 -12.99
C VAL A 251 5.51 4.92 -12.84
N ALA A 252 6.73 5.43 -12.69
CA ALA A 252 7.91 4.62 -12.38
C ALA A 252 7.89 4.21 -10.91
N VAL A 253 8.15 2.93 -10.62
CA VAL A 253 8.33 2.39 -9.26
C VAL A 253 9.58 1.51 -9.28
N GLU A 254 10.53 1.80 -8.41
CA GLU A 254 11.79 1.04 -8.32
C GLU A 254 11.55 -0.40 -7.82
N LEU A 255 12.41 -1.34 -8.20
CA LEU A 255 12.30 -2.75 -7.80
C LEU A 255 12.35 -2.94 -6.28
N SER A 256 13.18 -2.14 -5.60
CA SER A 256 13.25 -2.12 -4.14
C SER A 256 11.95 -1.62 -3.49
N GLU A 257 11.32 -0.62 -4.09
CA GLU A 257 10.07 -0.03 -3.62
C GLU A 257 8.88 -1.00 -3.82
N ARG A 258 8.83 -1.74 -4.94
CA ARG A 258 7.80 -2.78 -5.18
C ARG A 258 7.80 -3.82 -4.07
N ARG A 259 8.98 -4.30 -3.65
CA ARG A 259 9.13 -5.20 -2.51
C ARG A 259 8.70 -4.56 -1.19
N ALA A 260 9.14 -3.32 -0.95
CA ALA A 260 8.81 -2.57 0.25
C ALA A 260 7.29 -2.35 0.39
N ILE A 261 6.59 -2.08 -0.71
CA ILE A 261 5.13 -1.99 -0.76
C ILE A 261 4.50 -3.32 -0.31
N ALA A 262 4.91 -4.45 -0.90
CA ALA A 262 4.37 -5.76 -0.51
C ALA A 262 4.63 -6.09 0.97
N GLN A 263 5.83 -5.80 1.48
CA GLN A 263 6.18 -5.99 2.89
C GLN A 263 5.38 -5.05 3.82
N SER A 264 5.20 -3.80 3.44
CA SER A 264 4.49 -2.81 4.26
C SER A 264 3.01 -3.16 4.45
N TRP A 265 2.41 -3.81 3.47
CA TRP A 265 1.04 -4.31 3.53
C TRP A 265 0.94 -5.69 4.17
N HIS A 266 2.06 -6.29 4.61
CA HIS A 266 2.11 -7.69 5.09
C HIS A 266 1.40 -8.62 4.11
N ALA A 267 1.75 -8.50 2.82
CA ALA A 267 1.10 -9.26 1.77
C ALA A 267 1.22 -10.77 2.02
N ASP A 268 0.12 -11.49 1.88
CA ASP A 268 0.10 -12.95 1.87
C ASP A 268 0.63 -13.50 0.54
N LEU A 269 0.65 -12.65 -0.52
CA LEU A 269 1.14 -12.99 -1.85
C LEU A 269 1.45 -11.73 -2.66
N LEU A 270 2.59 -11.74 -3.37
CA LEU A 270 2.95 -10.76 -4.39
C LEU A 270 2.88 -11.41 -5.78
N ILE A 271 2.16 -10.77 -6.70
CA ILE A 271 2.03 -11.20 -8.10
C ILE A 271 2.58 -10.10 -8.99
N SER A 272 3.81 -10.27 -9.49
CA SER A 272 4.39 -9.38 -10.49
C SER A 272 3.95 -9.82 -11.90
N VAL A 273 3.51 -8.88 -12.72
CA VAL A 273 2.91 -9.13 -14.05
C VAL A 273 3.77 -8.49 -15.12
N HIS A 274 4.28 -9.29 -16.03
CA HIS A 274 5.15 -8.92 -17.15
C HIS A 274 4.70 -9.54 -18.46
N ALA A 275 5.33 -9.14 -19.56
CA ALA A 275 5.15 -9.74 -20.88
C ALA A 275 6.50 -9.83 -21.60
N ASN A 276 6.93 -11.02 -21.84
CA ASN A 276 8.27 -11.37 -22.30
C ASN A 276 8.58 -10.90 -23.75
N SER A 277 9.83 -11.00 -24.13
CA SER A 277 10.31 -10.84 -25.49
C SER A 277 11.35 -11.90 -25.82
N HIS A 278 11.36 -12.36 -27.07
CA HIS A 278 12.37 -13.30 -27.57
C HIS A 278 12.81 -12.88 -28.98
N PRO A 279 14.11 -13.08 -29.35
CA PRO A 279 14.57 -12.80 -30.71
C PRO A 279 13.86 -13.63 -31.79
N ASP A 280 13.49 -14.87 -31.47
CA ASP A 280 12.65 -15.71 -32.32
C ASP A 280 11.17 -15.39 -32.10
N PRO A 281 10.46 -14.78 -33.08
CA PRO A 281 9.02 -14.46 -32.90
C PRO A 281 8.12 -15.69 -32.97
N GLY A 282 8.64 -16.89 -33.22
CA GLY A 282 7.90 -18.15 -33.15
C GLY A 282 7.69 -18.65 -31.71
N ILE A 283 8.42 -18.12 -30.76
CA ILE A 283 8.25 -18.50 -29.35
C ILE A 283 6.96 -17.91 -28.78
N THR A 284 6.18 -18.78 -28.12
CA THR A 284 4.87 -18.44 -27.56
C THR A 284 4.63 -19.11 -26.22
N GLY A 285 3.69 -18.56 -25.47
CA GLY A 285 3.14 -19.17 -24.26
C GLY A 285 3.56 -18.47 -22.96
N LEU A 286 2.64 -18.50 -22.03
CA LEU A 286 2.81 -17.95 -20.68
C LEU A 286 3.81 -18.80 -19.87
N SER A 287 4.65 -18.12 -19.11
CA SER A 287 5.57 -18.75 -18.14
C SER A 287 5.53 -18.03 -16.79
N ILE A 288 5.93 -18.74 -15.73
CA ILE A 288 5.92 -18.22 -14.36
C ILE A 288 7.29 -18.43 -13.74
N TYR A 289 7.75 -17.42 -13.03
CA TYR A 289 9.03 -17.44 -12.36
C TYR A 289 8.89 -17.30 -10.85
N THR A 290 9.71 -18.07 -10.14
CA THR A 290 9.93 -17.98 -8.70
C THR A 290 11.38 -17.59 -8.40
N LEU A 291 11.65 -17.17 -7.17
CA LEU A 291 12.99 -16.77 -6.75
C LEU A 291 13.94 -17.97 -6.65
N SER A 292 15.15 -17.85 -7.22
CA SER A 292 16.28 -18.75 -7.00
C SER A 292 17.58 -18.01 -7.24
N GLU A 293 18.61 -18.31 -6.47
CA GLU A 293 19.94 -17.70 -6.67
C GLU A 293 20.62 -18.19 -7.96
N LYS A 294 20.40 -19.45 -8.33
CA LYS A 294 21.11 -20.09 -9.44
C LYS A 294 20.39 -19.97 -10.80
N GLY A 295 19.08 -19.89 -10.78
CA GLY A 295 18.25 -19.94 -11.98
C GLY A 295 18.19 -21.31 -12.65
N SER A 296 17.00 -21.71 -13.13
CA SER A 296 16.69 -23.02 -13.70
C SER A 296 17.42 -23.30 -15.02
N ASP A 297 17.68 -22.29 -15.83
CA ASP A 297 18.34 -22.38 -17.13
C ASP A 297 18.89 -21.01 -17.60
N ALA A 298 19.56 -21.00 -18.75
CA ALA A 298 20.19 -19.80 -19.29
C ALA A 298 19.18 -18.73 -19.69
N GLU A 299 18.02 -19.14 -20.24
CA GLU A 299 16.95 -18.24 -20.65
C GLU A 299 16.31 -17.57 -19.42
N ALA A 300 15.97 -18.33 -18.37
CA ALA A 300 15.46 -17.77 -17.13
C ALA A 300 16.41 -16.74 -16.50
N ARG A 301 17.73 -17.01 -16.53
CA ARG A 301 18.73 -16.03 -16.09
C ARG A 301 18.78 -14.77 -16.96
N ALA A 302 18.61 -14.93 -18.28
CA ALA A 302 18.57 -13.80 -19.22
C ALA A 302 17.34 -12.90 -18.97
N VAL A 303 16.16 -13.51 -18.76
CA VAL A 303 14.93 -12.78 -18.40
C VAL A 303 15.12 -12.04 -17.09
N ALA A 304 15.58 -12.71 -16.04
CA ALA A 304 15.83 -12.05 -14.75
C ALA A 304 16.85 -10.91 -14.85
N LYS A 305 17.90 -11.06 -15.65
CA LYS A 305 18.86 -9.98 -15.89
C LYS A 305 18.21 -8.77 -16.56
N LYS A 306 17.38 -9.00 -17.58
CA LYS A 306 16.65 -7.95 -18.32
C LYS A 306 15.72 -7.18 -17.36
N GLU A 307 14.93 -7.89 -16.55
CA GLU A 307 13.98 -7.29 -15.63
C GLU A 307 14.67 -6.57 -14.46
N ASN A 308 15.78 -7.10 -13.95
CA ASN A 308 16.58 -6.44 -12.91
C ASN A 308 17.29 -5.15 -13.38
N GLU A 309 17.29 -4.87 -14.68
CA GLU A 309 17.82 -3.61 -15.25
C GLU A 309 16.76 -2.51 -15.37
N ALA A 310 15.52 -2.74 -14.93
CA ALA A 310 14.44 -1.76 -14.95
C ALA A 310 14.82 -0.45 -14.22
N ASP A 311 15.45 -0.54 -13.05
CA ASP A 311 15.88 0.64 -12.29
C ASP A 311 16.90 1.51 -13.04
N LYS A 312 17.77 0.90 -13.85
CA LYS A 312 18.71 1.66 -14.71
C LYS A 312 17.98 2.41 -15.83
N ARG A 313 16.90 1.85 -16.36
CA ARG A 313 16.09 2.48 -17.40
C ARG A 313 15.24 3.62 -16.84
N SER A 314 14.86 3.54 -15.56
CA SER A 314 14.13 4.61 -14.84
C SER A 314 15.04 5.71 -14.28
N GLY A 315 16.38 5.54 -14.34
CA GLY A 315 17.35 6.52 -13.84
C GLY A 315 17.64 6.41 -12.34
N ALA A 316 17.22 5.34 -11.69
CA ALA A 316 17.49 5.09 -10.28
C ALA A 316 18.91 4.56 -10.03
N GLU A 317 19.60 5.10 -9.04
CA GLU A 317 20.90 4.55 -8.56
C GLU A 317 20.67 3.33 -7.68
N ARG A 318 21.52 2.30 -7.82
CA ARG A 318 21.46 1.09 -7.01
C ARG A 318 21.75 1.41 -5.54
N ALA A 319 20.75 1.26 -4.68
CA ALA A 319 20.99 1.02 -3.25
C ALA A 319 21.58 -0.39 -3.08
N GLY A 320 22.76 -0.49 -2.45
CA GLY A 320 23.45 -1.78 -2.25
C GLY A 320 22.60 -2.72 -1.37
N ASP A 321 22.40 -3.94 -1.86
CA ASP A 321 21.74 -5.04 -1.14
C ASP A 321 22.71 -5.54 -0.04
N ASN A 322 22.58 -5.04 1.19
CA ASN A 322 23.31 -5.55 2.35
C ASN A 322 22.43 -6.60 3.06
N ASP A 323 22.46 -7.83 2.55
CA ASP A 323 21.80 -8.98 3.18
C ASP A 323 22.74 -9.64 4.20
N VAL A 324 22.52 -9.33 5.50
CA VAL A 324 23.07 -10.14 6.59
C VAL A 324 21.96 -11.07 7.08
N ALA A 325 21.92 -12.27 6.50
CA ALA A 325 20.90 -13.27 6.81
C ALA A 325 21.27 -14.08 8.08
N SER A 326 20.34 -14.14 9.05
CA SER A 326 20.37 -15.11 10.15
C SER A 326 19.77 -16.47 9.70
N ILE A 327 20.11 -17.58 10.41
CA ILE A 327 19.56 -18.92 10.15
C ILE A 327 18.01 -18.95 10.18
N LEU A 328 17.37 -18.15 11.03
CA LEU A 328 15.92 -18.04 11.09
C LEU A 328 15.33 -17.37 9.83
N LEU A 329 16.05 -16.41 9.26
CA LEU A 329 15.68 -15.77 8.00
C LEU A 329 15.75 -16.78 6.84
N ALA A 330 16.77 -17.65 6.81
CA ALA A 330 16.92 -18.69 5.81
C ALA A 330 15.80 -19.74 5.86
N LEU A 331 15.29 -20.09 7.05
CA LEU A 331 14.16 -21.01 7.21
C LEU A 331 12.84 -20.38 6.76
N SER A 332 12.60 -19.10 7.12
CA SER A 332 11.43 -18.33 6.67
C SER A 332 11.42 -18.19 5.14
N GLN A 333 12.57 -17.88 4.56
CA GLN A 333 12.74 -17.77 3.11
C GLN A 333 12.44 -19.08 2.38
N ARG A 334 12.82 -20.23 2.97
CA ARG A 334 12.55 -21.54 2.38
C ARG A 334 11.05 -21.88 2.35
N ASP A 335 10.31 -21.58 3.41
CA ASP A 335 8.84 -21.73 3.44
C ASP A 335 8.15 -20.82 2.43
N THR A 336 8.60 -19.58 2.34
CA THR A 336 8.12 -18.57 1.37
C THR A 336 8.36 -19.04 -0.06
N MET A 337 9.54 -19.55 -0.39
CA MET A 337 9.86 -20.12 -1.71
C MET A 337 8.97 -21.33 -2.05
N ASN A 338 8.71 -22.22 -1.08
CA ASN A 338 7.82 -23.37 -1.26
C ASN A 338 6.36 -22.93 -1.53
N LYS A 339 5.88 -21.88 -0.85
CA LYS A 339 4.56 -21.29 -1.12
C LYS A 339 4.50 -20.65 -2.51
N SER A 340 5.55 -19.95 -2.92
CA SER A 340 5.68 -19.37 -4.26
C SER A 340 5.62 -20.44 -5.35
N SER A 341 6.38 -21.54 -5.20
CA SER A 341 6.38 -22.66 -6.16
C SER A 341 5.01 -23.32 -6.27
N ARG A 342 4.34 -23.58 -5.14
CA ARG A 342 2.98 -24.16 -5.15
C ARG A 342 1.98 -23.24 -5.86
N PHE A 343 2.07 -21.93 -5.63
CA PHE A 343 1.23 -20.96 -6.30
C PHE A 343 1.51 -20.92 -7.81
N ALA A 344 2.78 -20.92 -8.23
CA ALA A 344 3.16 -20.97 -9.64
C ALA A 344 2.52 -22.18 -10.37
N GLU A 345 2.60 -23.38 -9.77
CA GLU A 345 1.96 -24.59 -10.33
C GLU A 345 0.42 -24.47 -10.37
N ALA A 346 -0.19 -23.86 -9.34
CA ALA A 346 -1.63 -23.62 -9.34
C ALA A 346 -2.05 -22.68 -10.48
N VAL A 347 -1.29 -21.59 -10.72
CA VAL A 347 -1.55 -20.65 -11.82
C VAL A 347 -1.41 -21.32 -13.17
N ILE A 348 -0.35 -22.11 -13.41
CA ILE A 348 -0.18 -22.89 -14.65
C ILE A 348 -1.36 -23.83 -14.87
N SER A 349 -1.78 -24.55 -13.83
CA SER A 349 -2.91 -25.47 -13.90
C SER A 349 -4.22 -24.78 -14.28
N THR A 350 -4.50 -23.57 -13.74
CA THR A 350 -5.73 -22.84 -14.04
C THR A 350 -5.72 -22.18 -15.41
N LEU A 351 -4.53 -21.81 -15.90
CA LEU A 351 -4.38 -21.09 -17.17
C LEU A 351 -4.32 -22.00 -18.40
N ARG A 352 -4.02 -23.30 -18.25
CA ARG A 352 -3.89 -24.24 -19.37
C ARG A 352 -5.08 -24.27 -20.34
N ASN A 353 -6.28 -23.99 -19.85
CA ASN A 353 -7.51 -23.99 -20.65
C ASN A 353 -7.89 -22.58 -21.16
N GLU A 354 -7.15 -21.56 -20.74
CA GLU A 354 -7.50 -20.16 -21.02
C GLU A 354 -6.53 -19.45 -21.96
N THR A 355 -5.27 -19.92 -21.98
CA THR A 355 -4.22 -19.37 -22.84
C THR A 355 -3.13 -20.41 -23.10
N ASP A 356 -2.31 -20.16 -24.12
CA ASP A 356 -1.16 -21.00 -24.43
C ASP A 356 -0.14 -20.89 -23.28
N ILE A 357 0.35 -22.02 -22.85
CA ILE A 357 1.41 -22.13 -21.82
C ILE A 357 2.69 -22.55 -22.54
N LEU A 358 3.82 -21.97 -22.14
CA LEU A 358 5.13 -22.32 -22.68
C LEU A 358 5.32 -23.85 -22.63
N PRO A 359 5.59 -24.51 -23.79
CA PRO A 359 5.54 -26.00 -23.89
C PRO A 359 6.51 -26.72 -22.96
N HIS A 360 7.71 -26.14 -22.77
CA HIS A 360 8.76 -26.72 -21.95
C HIS A 360 9.06 -25.87 -20.76
N LYS A 361 8.97 -26.44 -19.56
CA LYS A 361 9.27 -25.77 -18.28
C LYS A 361 8.56 -24.40 -18.14
N PRO A 362 7.22 -24.38 -18.09
CA PRO A 362 6.48 -23.14 -17.89
C PRO A 362 6.70 -22.54 -16.51
N HIS A 363 7.03 -23.35 -15.50
CA HIS A 363 7.53 -22.87 -14.21
C HIS A 363 9.05 -22.91 -14.23
N ARG A 364 9.66 -21.76 -14.02
CA ARG A 364 11.10 -21.52 -13.97
C ARG A 364 11.46 -20.77 -12.71
N ASP A 365 12.75 -20.64 -12.44
CA ASP A 365 13.24 -19.84 -11.34
C ASP A 365 14.51 -19.08 -11.73
N ALA A 366 14.71 -17.89 -11.16
CA ALA A 366 15.91 -17.09 -11.31
C ALA A 366 16.00 -15.98 -10.24
N ALA A 367 17.10 -15.20 -10.28
CA ALA A 367 17.40 -14.19 -9.28
C ALA A 367 16.71 -12.85 -9.56
N PHE A 368 15.38 -12.83 -9.61
CA PHE A 368 14.59 -11.61 -9.78
C PHE A 368 14.63 -10.75 -8.53
N VAL A 369 15.03 -9.50 -8.68
CA VAL A 369 15.11 -8.55 -7.55
C VAL A 369 13.74 -8.31 -6.93
N VAL A 370 12.69 -8.15 -7.74
CA VAL A 370 11.32 -7.91 -7.26
C VAL A 370 10.77 -9.07 -6.39
N LEU A 371 11.27 -10.30 -6.57
CA LEU A 371 10.83 -11.47 -5.82
C LEU A 371 11.62 -11.72 -4.52
N LYS A 372 12.65 -10.92 -4.23
CA LYS A 372 13.51 -11.07 -3.05
C LYS A 372 12.82 -10.55 -1.78
N SER A 373 11.74 -11.16 -1.36
CA SER A 373 11.11 -10.89 -0.07
C SER A 373 11.15 -12.15 0.80
N PRO A 374 11.82 -12.12 1.96
CA PRO A 374 11.92 -13.29 2.82
C PRO A 374 10.59 -13.75 3.41
N GLU A 375 9.64 -12.83 3.55
CA GLU A 375 8.38 -13.06 4.28
C GLU A 375 7.16 -13.15 3.35
N VAL A 376 7.26 -12.64 2.11
CA VAL A 376 6.13 -12.57 1.18
C VAL A 376 6.30 -13.57 0.05
N PRO A 377 5.48 -14.62 -0.04
CA PRO A 377 5.43 -15.51 -1.21
C PRO A 377 5.22 -14.69 -2.48
N SER A 378 6.05 -14.90 -3.50
CA SER A 378 6.10 -14.01 -4.66
C SER A 378 6.29 -14.80 -5.95
N VAL A 379 5.58 -14.42 -7.01
CA VAL A 379 5.77 -14.95 -8.37
C VAL A 379 5.83 -13.80 -9.38
N LEU A 380 6.53 -14.02 -10.49
CA LEU A 380 6.48 -13.17 -11.67
C LEU A 380 5.84 -13.97 -12.80
N ILE A 381 4.81 -13.41 -13.40
CA ILE A 381 4.06 -14.02 -14.49
C ILE A 381 4.41 -13.31 -15.79
N GLU A 382 5.04 -14.02 -16.70
CA GLU A 382 5.20 -13.60 -18.10
C GLU A 382 3.96 -14.03 -18.88
N LEU A 383 3.13 -13.10 -19.27
CA LEU A 383 1.81 -13.35 -19.90
C LEU A 383 1.89 -14.00 -21.27
N GLY A 384 3.05 -13.94 -21.92
CA GLY A 384 3.36 -14.38 -23.27
C GLY A 384 4.46 -13.52 -23.87
N TYR A 385 4.71 -13.66 -25.15
CA TYR A 385 5.80 -12.95 -25.82
C TYR A 385 5.27 -11.82 -26.71
N MET A 386 5.59 -10.56 -26.37
CA MET A 386 5.17 -9.39 -27.15
C MET A 386 5.80 -9.33 -28.54
N THR A 387 6.93 -10.00 -28.73
CA THR A 387 7.58 -10.14 -30.05
C THR A 387 6.84 -11.09 -30.99
N ASN A 388 5.94 -11.94 -30.49
CA ASN A 388 5.03 -12.72 -31.31
C ASN A 388 3.77 -11.89 -31.63
N PRO A 389 3.44 -11.64 -32.92
CA PRO A 389 2.31 -10.77 -33.29
C PRO A 389 0.94 -11.31 -32.89
N ASP A 390 0.77 -12.63 -32.83
CA ASP A 390 -0.49 -13.25 -32.48
C ASP A 390 -0.73 -13.18 -30.96
N GLU A 391 0.29 -13.42 -30.16
CA GLU A 391 0.21 -13.24 -28.71
C GLU A 391 0.00 -11.79 -28.33
N ALA A 392 0.73 -10.85 -28.95
CA ALA A 392 0.54 -9.43 -28.73
C ALA A 392 -0.91 -9.00 -28.99
N ARG A 393 -1.54 -9.48 -30.06
CA ARG A 393 -2.96 -9.22 -30.35
C ARG A 393 -3.90 -9.87 -29.34
N LYS A 394 -3.64 -11.12 -28.92
CA LYS A 394 -4.43 -11.79 -27.86
C LYS A 394 -4.41 -10.99 -26.57
N MET A 395 -3.22 -10.59 -26.10
CA MET A 395 -3.01 -9.86 -24.85
C MET A 395 -3.68 -8.47 -24.84
N GLN A 396 -3.91 -7.87 -26.01
CA GLN A 396 -4.65 -6.60 -26.16
C GLN A 396 -6.17 -6.78 -25.99
N SER A 397 -6.68 -7.99 -26.17
CA SER A 397 -8.13 -8.27 -26.10
C SER A 397 -8.65 -8.24 -24.66
N ASP A 398 -9.68 -7.41 -24.41
CA ASP A 398 -10.34 -7.35 -23.10
C ASP A 398 -10.92 -8.70 -22.68
N GLY A 399 -11.43 -9.47 -23.63
CA GLY A 399 -11.95 -10.82 -23.38
C GLY A 399 -10.86 -11.77 -22.87
N TRP A 400 -9.67 -11.71 -23.46
CA TRP A 400 -8.52 -12.52 -23.04
C TRP A 400 -8.03 -12.07 -21.66
N ARG A 401 -7.86 -10.75 -21.42
CA ARG A 401 -7.46 -10.19 -20.13
C ARG A 401 -8.40 -10.63 -19.00
N ALA A 402 -9.71 -10.58 -19.28
CA ALA A 402 -10.72 -11.02 -18.31
C ALA A 402 -10.65 -12.52 -18.00
N ARG A 403 -10.38 -13.39 -18.99
CA ARG A 403 -10.21 -14.83 -18.76
C ARG A 403 -8.96 -15.12 -17.93
N VAL A 404 -7.82 -14.53 -18.32
CA VAL A 404 -6.54 -14.71 -17.61
C VAL A 404 -6.65 -14.19 -16.17
N ALA A 405 -7.24 -13.01 -15.95
CA ALA A 405 -7.46 -12.48 -14.61
C ALA A 405 -8.32 -13.42 -13.73
N ARG A 406 -9.41 -13.99 -14.29
CA ARG A 406 -10.24 -14.97 -13.56
C ARG A 406 -9.49 -16.27 -13.24
N ALA A 407 -8.65 -16.74 -14.15
CA ALA A 407 -7.86 -17.96 -13.95
C ALA A 407 -6.77 -17.75 -12.88
N ILE A 408 -6.06 -16.62 -12.90
CA ILE A 408 -5.09 -16.28 -11.85
C ILE A 408 -5.81 -16.15 -10.50
N ALA A 409 -6.96 -15.47 -10.43
CA ALA A 409 -7.72 -15.36 -9.21
C ALA A 409 -8.26 -16.71 -8.70
N ALA A 410 -8.56 -17.66 -9.58
CA ALA A 410 -8.91 -19.05 -9.19
C ALA A 410 -7.69 -19.79 -8.60
N ALA A 411 -6.48 -19.52 -9.07
CA ALA A 411 -5.26 -20.06 -8.47
C ALA A 411 -5.01 -19.46 -7.07
N VAL A 412 -5.29 -18.15 -6.89
CA VAL A 412 -5.24 -17.50 -5.57
C VAL A 412 -6.21 -18.16 -4.60
N ASP A 413 -7.46 -18.45 -5.03
CA ASP A 413 -8.41 -19.20 -4.21
C ASP A 413 -7.85 -20.55 -3.79
N ARG A 414 -7.29 -21.33 -4.73
CA ARG A 414 -6.68 -22.66 -4.44
C ARG A 414 -5.54 -22.55 -3.43
N GLN A 415 -4.68 -21.56 -3.57
CA GLN A 415 -3.54 -21.34 -2.66
C GLN A 415 -3.99 -21.17 -1.20
N PHE A 416 -5.08 -20.45 -0.98
CA PHE A 416 -5.57 -20.15 0.36
C PHE A 416 -6.64 -21.13 0.88
N MET A 417 -7.34 -21.85 0.00
CA MET A 417 -8.25 -22.92 0.43
C MET A 417 -7.49 -24.15 0.94
N THR A 418 -6.44 -24.56 0.27
CA THR A 418 -5.60 -25.71 0.69
C THR A 418 -4.87 -25.42 2.01
N ALA A 419 -4.47 -24.17 2.27
CA ALA A 419 -3.86 -23.79 3.54
C ALA A 419 -4.84 -23.80 4.73
N ALA A 420 -6.15 -23.64 4.48
CA ALA A 420 -7.20 -23.72 5.49
C ALA A 420 -7.64 -25.17 5.81
N GLU A 421 -7.44 -26.08 4.88
CA GLU A 421 -7.75 -27.53 5.04
C GLU A 421 -6.63 -28.30 5.74
N ALA A 422 -5.39 -27.84 5.66
CA ALA A 422 -4.26 -28.31 6.45
C ALA A 422 -4.30 -27.70 7.86
N GLY A 423 -5.28 -28.08 8.67
CA GLY A 423 -5.31 -27.77 10.11
C GLY A 423 -4.00 -28.22 10.79
N PRO A 424 -3.67 -27.70 12.01
CA PRO A 424 -2.45 -28.08 12.70
C PRO A 424 -2.39 -29.60 12.82
N ALA A 425 -1.29 -30.18 12.37
CA ALA A 425 -1.04 -31.61 12.49
C ALA A 425 -1.17 -31.98 13.98
N THR A 426 -2.30 -32.56 14.37
CA THR A 426 -2.47 -33.18 15.69
C THR A 426 -1.50 -34.34 15.71
N GLY A 427 -0.36 -34.13 16.37
CA GLY A 427 0.55 -35.20 16.70
C GLY A 427 -0.23 -36.27 17.50
N ARG A 428 -0.55 -37.40 16.86
CA ARG A 428 -0.87 -38.62 17.60
C ARG A 428 0.42 -39.03 18.29
N ALA A 429 0.47 -38.78 19.60
CA ALA A 429 1.33 -39.55 20.47
C ALA A 429 0.85 -41.02 20.37
N SER A 430 1.68 -41.88 19.84
CA SER A 430 1.52 -43.31 19.99
C SER A 430 2.07 -43.70 21.36
N ASP A 431 1.17 -44.25 22.20
CA ASP A 431 1.53 -45.06 23.36
C ASP A 431 2.32 -46.32 22.97
#